data_3d5b64ae6ef95b331f64bd928aa345fc
#
_entry.id   3d5b64ae6ef95b331f64bd928aa345fc
#
_cell.length_a   1.000
_cell.length_b   1.000
_cell.length_c   1.000
_cell.angle_alpha   90.00
_cell.angle_beta   90.00
_cell.angle_gamma   90.00
#
_symmetry.space_group_name_H-M   'P 1'
#
loop_
_entity.id
_entity.type
_entity.pdbx_description
1 polymer ?
#
loop_
_entity_poly.entity_id
_entity_poly.type
_entity_poly.pdbx_seq_one_letter_code
_entity_poly.pdbx_strand_id
1 'polypeptide(L)'
;TLPGIAGIILGIGMAVDANVIIYARIREEIAAGKSVKNAITIGFKKATSAIVDGNVTTLIAALVLLWRGSGTVQGFAMTLAIGIFIQLFTSLVVSRGIVWMLYYMGFQKPGFYGKERAKNVIKFVEKRKVWFTISIVVIVIGLGSIVYNVATGNEAFKRRTSGRTYEY
;
A
#
# COMPACT_ATOMS: atom_id res chain seq x y z
N THR A 1 21.35 -9.89 -0.46
CA THR A 1 21.74 -8.51 -0.78
C THR A 1 20.78 -7.54 -0.11
N LEU A 2 21.23 -6.34 0.27
CA LEU A 2 20.41 -5.32 0.92
C LEU A 2 19.16 -4.95 0.09
N PRO A 3 19.24 -4.78 -1.23
CA PRO A 3 18.06 -4.54 -2.06
C PRO A 3 17.07 -5.71 -2.11
N GLY A 4 17.55 -6.96 -2.00
CA GLY A 4 16.68 -8.12 -1.89
C GLY A 4 15.84 -8.11 -0.61
N ILE A 5 16.42 -7.72 0.52
CA ILE A 5 15.70 -7.55 1.79
C ILE A 5 14.64 -6.46 1.67
N ALA A 6 14.97 -5.32 1.03
CA ALA A 6 14.01 -4.25 0.76
C ALA A 6 12.82 -4.74 -0.09
N GLY A 7 13.05 -5.58 -1.11
CA GLY A 7 11.99 -6.19 -1.92
C GLY A 7 11.06 -7.09 -1.11
N ILE A 8 11.60 -7.87 -0.17
CA ILE A 8 10.81 -8.72 0.72
C ILE A 8 9.95 -7.88 1.67
N ILE A 9 10.52 -6.85 2.30
CA ILE A 9 9.79 -5.96 3.22
C ILE A 9 8.64 -5.25 2.49
N LEU A 10 8.90 -4.76 1.27
CA LEU A 10 7.89 -4.15 0.43
C LEU A 10 6.77 -5.15 0.07
N GLY A 11 7.13 -6.38 -0.28
CA GLY A 11 6.19 -7.47 -0.57
C GLY A 11 5.26 -7.78 0.61
N ILE A 12 5.79 -7.81 1.83
CA ILE A 12 4.99 -8.00 3.05
C ILE A 12 4.00 -6.85 3.23
N GLY A 13 4.44 -5.61 3.06
CA GLY A 13 3.57 -4.43 3.14
C GLY A 13 2.41 -4.50 2.15
N MET A 14 2.68 -4.82 0.89
CA MET A 14 1.65 -4.97 -0.14
C MET A 14 0.69 -6.14 0.15
N ALA A 15 1.16 -7.24 0.74
CA ALA A 15 0.30 -8.37 1.10
C ALA A 15 -0.72 -8.00 2.20
N VAL A 16 -0.31 -7.19 3.17
CA VAL A 16 -1.21 -6.66 4.21
C VAL A 16 -2.24 -5.74 3.58
N ASP A 17 -1.85 -4.84 2.67
CA ASP A 17 -2.75 -3.91 1.99
C ASP A 17 -3.84 -4.63 1.19
N ALA A 18 -3.51 -5.69 0.47
CA ALA A 18 -4.48 -6.49 -0.27
C ALA A 18 -5.58 -7.06 0.64
N ASN A 19 -5.21 -7.60 1.81
CA ASN A 19 -6.17 -8.11 2.78
C ASN A 19 -7.04 -7.00 3.38
N VAL A 20 -6.45 -5.84 3.67
CA VAL A 20 -7.20 -4.66 4.16
C VAL A 20 -8.26 -4.24 3.15
N ILE A 21 -7.94 -4.20 1.85
CA ILE A 21 -8.88 -3.86 0.78
C ILE A 21 -10.02 -4.87 0.73
N ILE A 22 -9.73 -6.18 0.79
CA ILE A 22 -10.75 -7.25 0.78
C ILE A 22 -11.72 -7.06 1.95
N TYR A 23 -11.20 -6.94 3.17
CA TYR A 23 -12.05 -6.79 4.35
C TYR A 23 -12.83 -5.48 4.36
N ALA A 24 -12.25 -4.38 3.86
CA ALA A 24 -12.96 -3.11 3.72
C ALA A 24 -14.16 -3.25 2.78
N ARG A 25 -13.99 -3.91 1.62
CA ARG A 25 -15.08 -4.15 0.67
C ARG A 25 -16.17 -5.07 1.20
N ILE A 26 -15.82 -6.15 1.91
CA ILE A 26 -16.81 -7.01 2.56
C ILE A 26 -17.63 -6.22 3.58
N ARG A 27 -16.97 -5.38 4.38
CA ARG A 27 -17.61 -4.55 5.39
C ARG A 27 -18.55 -3.49 4.78
N GLU A 28 -18.16 -2.87 3.67
CA GLU A 28 -19.02 -1.95 2.93
C GLU A 28 -20.30 -2.63 2.43
N GLU A 29 -20.21 -3.86 1.94
CA GLU A 29 -21.36 -4.61 1.45
C GLU A 29 -22.29 -5.06 2.59
N ILE A 30 -21.73 -5.40 3.76
CA ILE A 30 -22.52 -5.67 4.98
C ILE A 30 -23.25 -4.41 5.46
N ALA A 31 -22.56 -3.27 5.48
CA ALA A 31 -23.13 -1.98 5.85
C ALA A 31 -24.25 -1.53 4.89
N ALA A 32 -24.17 -1.97 3.62
CA ALA A 32 -25.25 -1.79 2.64
C ALA A 32 -26.46 -2.74 2.84
N GLY A 33 -26.50 -3.51 3.93
CA GLY A 33 -27.63 -4.39 4.27
C GLY A 33 -27.62 -5.75 3.58
N LYS A 34 -26.53 -6.15 2.94
CA LYS A 34 -26.45 -7.47 2.29
C LYS A 34 -26.19 -8.58 3.31
N SER A 35 -26.65 -9.79 3.02
CA SER A 35 -26.31 -10.96 3.80
C SER A 35 -24.80 -11.19 3.76
N VAL A 36 -24.23 -11.76 4.84
CA VAL A 36 -22.79 -12.02 4.96
C VAL A 36 -22.26 -12.82 3.77
N LYS A 37 -23.00 -13.84 3.31
CA LYS A 37 -22.65 -14.65 2.15
C LYS A 37 -22.49 -13.79 0.88
N ASN A 38 -23.45 -12.94 0.59
CA ASN A 38 -23.42 -12.06 -0.57
C ASN A 38 -22.35 -10.99 -0.42
N ALA A 39 -22.16 -10.44 0.77
CA ALA A 39 -21.12 -9.46 1.06
C ALA A 39 -19.72 -10.01 0.83
N ILE A 40 -19.45 -11.25 1.24
CA ILE A 40 -18.18 -11.93 0.96
C ILE A 40 -17.98 -12.07 -0.56
N THR A 41 -18.97 -12.61 -1.28
CA THR A 41 -18.85 -12.83 -2.73
C THR A 41 -18.60 -11.54 -3.50
N ILE A 42 -19.40 -10.51 -3.24
CA ILE A 42 -19.32 -9.22 -3.94
C ILE A 42 -18.07 -8.44 -3.48
N GLY A 43 -17.75 -8.46 -2.20
CA GLY A 43 -16.58 -7.81 -1.64
C GLY A 43 -15.28 -8.34 -2.26
N PHE A 44 -15.13 -9.68 -2.34
CA PHE A 44 -14.00 -10.29 -3.05
C PHE A 44 -13.95 -9.90 -4.52
N LYS A 45 -15.08 -9.95 -5.24
CA LYS A 45 -15.12 -9.56 -6.66
C LYS A 45 -14.65 -8.12 -6.88
N LYS A 46 -15.13 -7.17 -6.07
CA LYS A 46 -14.71 -5.76 -6.15
C LYS A 46 -13.26 -5.55 -5.74
N ALA A 47 -12.81 -6.22 -4.68
CA ALA A 47 -11.44 -6.12 -4.20
C ALA A 47 -10.44 -6.71 -5.22
N THR A 48 -10.77 -7.82 -5.86
CA THR A 48 -9.91 -8.48 -6.85
C THR A 48 -9.49 -7.52 -7.96
N SER A 49 -10.44 -6.77 -8.55
CA SER A 49 -10.10 -5.80 -9.60
C SER A 49 -9.08 -4.77 -9.10
N ALA A 50 -9.34 -4.14 -7.95
CA ALA A 50 -8.44 -3.12 -7.40
C ALA A 50 -7.05 -3.68 -7.06
N ILE A 51 -6.98 -4.90 -6.50
CA ILE A 51 -5.73 -5.56 -6.15
C ILE A 51 -4.93 -5.92 -7.40
N VAL A 52 -5.57 -6.48 -8.41
CA VAL A 52 -4.92 -6.86 -9.67
C VAL A 52 -4.41 -5.61 -10.39
N ASP A 53 -5.24 -4.57 -10.54
CA ASP A 53 -4.87 -3.34 -11.23
C ASP A 53 -3.64 -2.66 -10.58
N GLY A 54 -3.63 -2.55 -9.25
CA GLY A 54 -2.50 -1.98 -8.52
C GLY A 54 -1.21 -2.81 -8.66
N ASN A 55 -1.33 -4.13 -8.61
CA ASN A 55 -0.17 -5.02 -8.70
C ASN A 55 0.38 -5.17 -10.13
N VAL A 56 -0.48 -5.10 -11.15
CA VAL A 56 -0.03 -5.11 -12.56
C VAL A 56 0.89 -3.93 -12.84
N THR A 57 0.56 -2.73 -12.35
CA THR A 57 1.41 -1.55 -12.52
C THR A 57 2.79 -1.76 -11.89
N THR A 58 2.84 -2.29 -10.68
CA THR A 58 4.11 -2.57 -9.98
C THR A 58 4.89 -3.70 -10.66
N LEU A 59 4.19 -4.72 -11.19
CA LEU A 59 4.81 -5.81 -11.92
C LEU A 59 5.47 -5.32 -13.21
N ILE A 60 4.81 -4.43 -13.96
CA ILE A 60 5.41 -3.81 -15.15
C ILE A 60 6.69 -3.08 -14.78
N ALA A 61 6.68 -2.27 -13.72
CA ALA A 61 7.89 -1.59 -13.25
C ALA A 61 8.99 -2.58 -12.86
N ALA A 62 8.67 -3.67 -12.15
CA ALA A 62 9.61 -4.71 -11.79
C ALA A 62 10.21 -5.39 -13.02
N LEU A 63 9.41 -5.69 -14.05
CA LEU A 63 9.89 -6.30 -15.29
C LEU A 63 10.83 -5.37 -16.08
N VAL A 64 10.53 -4.07 -16.12
CA VAL A 64 11.42 -3.08 -16.74
C VAL A 64 12.75 -3.02 -15.99
N LEU A 65 12.72 -3.02 -14.65
CA LEU A 65 13.93 -3.03 -13.83
C LEU A 65 14.72 -4.35 -13.98
N LEU A 66 14.05 -5.48 -14.18
CA LEU A 66 14.71 -6.76 -14.49
C LEU A 66 15.44 -6.71 -15.82
N TRP A 67 14.81 -6.10 -16.83
CA TRP A 67 15.37 -6.04 -18.19
C TRP A 67 16.49 -5.02 -18.33
N ARG A 68 16.33 -3.83 -17.73
CA ARG A 68 17.28 -2.71 -17.86
C ARG A 68 18.20 -2.53 -16.68
N GLY A 69 17.88 -3.12 -15.54
CA GLY A 69 18.67 -3.00 -14.33
C GLY A 69 19.96 -3.82 -14.41
N SER A 70 20.93 -3.45 -13.59
CA SER A 70 22.19 -4.17 -13.44
C SER A 70 22.45 -4.47 -11.96
N GLY A 71 23.14 -5.58 -11.69
CA GLY A 71 23.63 -5.94 -10.37
C GLY A 71 22.55 -5.95 -9.28
N THR A 72 22.66 -5.04 -8.32
CA THR A 72 21.78 -4.99 -7.14
C THR A 72 20.34 -4.59 -7.46
N VAL A 73 20.13 -3.77 -8.52
CA VAL A 73 18.80 -3.33 -8.95
C VAL A 73 18.01 -4.51 -9.55
N GLN A 74 18.68 -5.34 -10.33
CA GLN A 74 18.07 -6.55 -10.89
C GLN A 74 17.67 -7.54 -9.80
N GLY A 75 18.49 -7.72 -8.76
CA GLY A 75 18.16 -8.57 -7.61
C GLY A 75 16.94 -8.06 -6.82
N PHE A 76 16.82 -6.76 -6.65
CA PHE A 76 15.61 -6.14 -6.06
C PHE A 76 14.36 -6.40 -6.92
N ALA A 77 14.47 -6.16 -8.23
CA ALA A 77 13.35 -6.33 -9.14
C ALA A 77 12.86 -7.79 -9.21
N MET A 78 13.78 -8.77 -9.13
CA MET A 78 13.45 -10.18 -9.07
C MET A 78 12.67 -10.56 -7.82
N THR A 79 13.13 -10.13 -6.65
CA THR A 79 12.44 -10.37 -5.38
C THR A 79 11.09 -9.68 -5.33
N LEU A 80 10.98 -8.47 -5.90
CA LEU A 80 9.73 -7.75 -6.01
C LEU A 80 8.73 -8.47 -6.92
N ALA A 81 9.14 -8.91 -8.11
CA ALA A 81 8.26 -9.63 -9.04
C ALA A 81 7.73 -10.95 -8.41
N ILE A 82 8.61 -11.75 -7.81
CA ILE A 82 8.22 -12.98 -7.11
C ILE A 82 7.26 -12.66 -5.96
N GLY A 83 7.55 -11.61 -5.17
CA GLY A 83 6.70 -11.16 -4.06
C GLY A 83 5.29 -10.81 -4.52
N ILE A 84 5.14 -10.13 -5.66
CA ILE A 84 3.83 -9.78 -6.24
C ILE A 84 3.04 -11.04 -6.62
N PHE A 85 3.66 -12.03 -7.26
CA PHE A 85 2.97 -13.28 -7.61
C PHE A 85 2.48 -14.04 -6.37
N ILE A 86 3.35 -14.19 -5.36
CA ILE A 86 3.00 -14.85 -4.09
C ILE A 86 1.86 -14.10 -3.40
N GLN A 87 1.94 -12.77 -3.35
CA GLN A 87 0.92 -11.91 -2.76
C GLN A 87 -0.45 -12.07 -3.46
N LEU A 88 -0.48 -12.00 -4.79
CA LEU A 88 -1.71 -12.18 -5.56
C LEU A 88 -2.34 -13.56 -5.29
N PHE A 89 -1.53 -14.60 -5.32
CA PHE A 89 -2.00 -15.95 -5.01
C PHE A 89 -2.55 -16.03 -3.58
N THR A 90 -1.81 -15.54 -2.60
CA THR A 90 -2.22 -15.60 -1.19
C THR A 90 -3.48 -14.77 -0.93
N SER A 91 -3.57 -13.55 -1.45
CA SER A 91 -4.72 -12.69 -1.20
C SER A 91 -5.99 -13.14 -1.93
N LEU A 92 -5.87 -13.65 -3.15
CA LEU A 92 -7.04 -14.02 -3.95
C LEU A 92 -7.51 -15.46 -3.68
N VAL A 93 -6.59 -16.38 -3.39
CA VAL A 93 -6.91 -17.80 -3.21
C VAL A 93 -6.97 -18.15 -1.73
N VAL A 94 -5.87 -17.96 -1.00
CA VAL A 94 -5.77 -18.38 0.41
C VAL A 94 -6.71 -17.57 1.30
N SER A 95 -6.69 -16.23 1.19
CA SER A 95 -7.57 -15.38 2.01
C SER A 95 -9.04 -15.63 1.71
N ARG A 96 -9.39 -15.89 0.44
CA ARG A 96 -10.76 -16.26 0.07
C ARG A 96 -11.17 -17.60 0.70
N GLY A 97 -10.30 -18.60 0.65
CA GLY A 97 -10.53 -19.90 1.27
C GLY A 97 -10.75 -19.79 2.79
N ILE A 98 -9.90 -19.02 3.47
CA ILE A 98 -9.99 -18.78 4.92
C ILE A 98 -11.32 -18.10 5.29
N VAL A 99 -11.73 -17.05 4.57
CA VAL A 99 -12.99 -16.34 4.85
C VAL A 99 -14.20 -17.25 4.65
N TRP A 100 -14.21 -18.08 3.59
CA TRP A 100 -15.27 -19.06 3.39
C TRP A 100 -15.26 -20.16 4.44
N MET A 101 -14.08 -20.65 4.83
CA MET A 101 -13.96 -21.63 5.92
C MET A 101 -14.53 -21.07 7.23
N LEU A 102 -14.20 -19.84 7.60
CA LEU A 102 -14.76 -19.16 8.77
C LEU A 102 -16.29 -19.05 8.68
N TYR A 103 -16.81 -18.68 7.52
CA TYR A 103 -18.27 -18.61 7.30
C TYR A 103 -18.94 -19.96 7.55
N TYR A 104 -18.38 -21.06 7.04
CA TYR A 104 -18.94 -22.41 7.23
C TYR A 104 -18.74 -22.94 8.66
N MET A 105 -17.73 -22.48 9.39
CA MET A 105 -17.54 -22.80 10.81
C MET A 105 -18.56 -22.12 11.75
N GLY A 106 -19.50 -21.32 11.20
CA GLY A 106 -20.55 -20.68 11.97
C GLY A 106 -20.34 -19.19 12.27
N PHE A 107 -19.28 -18.57 11.78
CA PHE A 107 -19.06 -17.12 11.90
C PHE A 107 -19.92 -16.35 10.88
N GLN A 108 -21.26 -16.52 11.00
CA GLN A 108 -22.24 -15.91 10.07
C GLN A 108 -22.77 -14.55 10.55
N LYS A 109 -22.44 -14.14 11.78
CA LYS A 109 -22.92 -12.87 12.35
C LYS A 109 -22.18 -11.68 11.72
N PRO A 110 -22.89 -10.65 11.24
CA PRO A 110 -22.27 -9.44 10.67
C PRO A 110 -21.22 -8.79 11.59
N GLY A 111 -21.42 -8.89 12.91
CA GLY A 111 -20.51 -8.34 13.92
C GLY A 111 -19.08 -8.90 13.91
N PHE A 112 -18.85 -10.12 13.37
CA PHE A 112 -17.51 -10.69 13.21
C PHE A 112 -16.71 -10.03 12.08
N TYR A 113 -17.40 -9.57 11.04
CA TYR A 113 -16.78 -8.94 9.89
C TYR A 113 -16.60 -7.42 10.05
N GLY A 114 -17.00 -6.88 11.18
CA GLY A 114 -16.83 -5.50 11.59
C GLY A 114 -18.16 -4.86 11.99
N LYS A 115 -18.17 -4.22 13.16
CA LYS A 115 -19.27 -3.33 13.56
C LYS A 115 -19.40 -2.21 12.53
N GLU A 116 -20.63 -1.87 12.14
CA GLU A 116 -20.94 -0.58 11.57
C GLU A 116 -20.32 0.49 12.50
N ARG A 117 -19.22 1.08 12.10
CA ARG A 117 -18.88 2.38 12.66
C ARG A 117 -19.98 3.30 12.15
N ALA A 118 -20.84 3.77 13.06
CA ALA A 118 -21.66 4.93 12.77
C ALA A 118 -20.76 5.91 12.02
N LYS A 119 -21.11 6.20 10.76
CA LYS A 119 -20.37 7.14 9.94
C LYS A 119 -20.41 8.49 10.63
N ASN A 120 -19.49 8.76 11.54
CA ASN A 120 -19.06 10.12 11.74
C ASN A 120 -18.43 10.55 10.41
N VAL A 121 -19.28 11.00 9.52
CA VAL A 121 -18.85 11.54 8.22
C VAL A 121 -18.07 12.80 8.55
N ILE A 122 -16.75 12.63 8.68
CA ILE A 122 -15.85 13.79 8.71
C ILE A 122 -16.04 14.44 7.35
N LYS A 123 -16.68 15.61 7.34
CA LYS A 123 -16.97 16.37 6.14
C LYS A 123 -15.68 16.96 5.59
N PHE A 124 -14.84 16.10 5.01
CA PHE A 124 -13.53 16.47 4.45
C PHE A 124 -13.66 17.58 3.41
N VAL A 125 -14.70 17.50 2.58
CA VAL A 125 -14.93 18.45 1.50
C VAL A 125 -15.30 19.84 2.04
N GLU A 126 -16.06 19.93 3.12
CA GLU A 126 -16.38 21.21 3.76
C GLU A 126 -15.15 21.87 4.40
N LYS A 127 -14.23 21.07 4.95
CA LYS A 127 -13.00 21.55 5.57
C LYS A 127 -11.79 21.58 4.60
N ARG A 128 -12.05 21.57 3.29
CA ARG A 128 -10.98 21.57 2.28
C ARG A 128 -9.95 22.70 2.48
N LYS A 129 -10.39 23.91 2.82
CA LYS A 129 -9.49 25.04 3.06
C LYS A 129 -8.47 24.77 4.18
N VAL A 130 -8.91 24.11 5.27
CA VAL A 130 -8.04 23.76 6.39
C VAL A 130 -6.96 22.76 5.96
N TRP A 131 -7.34 21.72 5.19
CA TRP A 131 -6.40 20.71 4.71
C TRP A 131 -5.40 21.30 3.71
N PHE A 132 -5.86 22.15 2.79
CA PHE A 132 -4.95 22.88 1.88
C PHE A 132 -3.99 23.78 2.64
N THR A 133 -4.47 24.52 3.65
CA THR A 133 -3.62 25.38 4.48
C THR A 133 -2.55 24.57 5.21
N ILE A 134 -2.92 23.44 5.82
CA ILE A 134 -1.95 22.56 6.49
C ILE A 134 -0.89 22.05 5.51
N SER A 135 -1.31 21.59 4.32
CA SER A 135 -0.38 21.11 3.28
C SER A 135 0.58 22.20 2.82
N ILE A 136 0.08 23.41 2.59
CA ILE A 136 0.91 24.56 2.18
C ILE A 136 1.90 24.91 3.28
N VAL A 137 1.47 24.97 4.53
CA VAL A 137 2.37 25.26 5.68
C VAL A 137 3.50 24.22 5.76
N VAL A 138 3.18 22.93 5.65
CA VAL A 138 4.19 21.86 5.68
C VAL A 138 5.19 22.01 4.52
N ILE A 139 4.70 22.30 3.30
CA ILE A 139 5.55 22.53 2.12
C ILE A 139 6.45 23.75 2.34
N VAL A 140 5.92 24.87 2.83
CA VAL A 140 6.69 26.10 3.07
C VAL A 140 7.77 25.86 4.13
N ILE A 141 7.45 25.13 5.21
CA ILE A 141 8.44 24.77 6.24
C ILE A 141 9.52 23.87 5.63
N GLY A 142 9.15 22.87 4.82
CA GLY A 142 10.10 21.97 4.16
C GLY A 142 11.04 22.72 3.21
N LEU A 143 10.48 23.55 2.35
CA LEU A 143 11.28 24.38 1.42
C LEU A 143 12.14 25.41 2.15
N GLY A 144 11.60 26.08 3.19
CA GLY A 144 12.33 27.02 4.01
C GLY A 144 13.52 26.37 4.72
N SER A 145 13.34 25.13 5.23
CA SER A 145 14.41 24.35 5.83
C SER A 145 15.53 24.03 4.82
N ILE A 146 15.18 23.67 3.58
CA ILE A 146 16.15 23.40 2.52
C ILE A 146 16.92 24.66 2.18
N VAL A 147 16.23 25.78 1.94
CA VAL A 147 16.85 27.08 1.60
C VAL A 147 17.74 27.56 2.73
N TYR A 148 17.29 27.45 3.99
CA TYR A 148 18.09 27.81 5.16
C TYR A 148 19.38 26.99 5.26
N ASN A 149 19.30 25.67 5.06
CA ASN A 149 20.48 24.78 5.09
C ASN A 149 21.46 25.07 3.91
N VAL A 150 20.94 25.43 2.75
CA VAL A 150 21.77 25.82 1.60
C VAL A 150 22.42 27.19 1.83
N ALA A 151 21.68 28.17 2.36
CA ALA A 151 22.17 29.52 2.60
C ALA A 151 23.19 29.61 3.74
N THR A 152 23.01 28.81 4.81
CA THR A 152 23.94 28.74 5.95
C THR A 152 25.18 27.89 5.70
N GLY A 153 25.32 27.30 4.50
CA GLY A 153 26.49 26.53 4.12
C GLY A 153 26.76 25.32 5.00
N ASN A 154 25.70 24.71 5.57
CA ASN A 154 25.82 23.63 6.51
C ASN A 154 26.53 22.41 5.85
N GLU A 155 27.80 22.20 6.22
CA GLU A 155 28.72 21.18 5.67
C GLU A 155 28.10 19.78 5.66
N ALA A 156 27.23 19.47 6.63
CA ALA A 156 26.53 18.21 6.74
C ALA A 156 25.52 17.98 5.60
N PHE A 157 24.87 19.06 5.10
CA PHE A 157 23.95 19.00 3.98
C PHE A 157 24.72 18.92 2.65
N LYS A 158 25.83 19.65 2.52
CA LYS A 158 26.71 19.64 1.36
C LYS A 158 27.34 18.26 1.14
N ARG A 159 27.71 17.54 2.20
CA ARG A 159 28.20 16.16 2.15
C ARG A 159 27.14 15.14 1.72
N ARG A 160 25.85 15.41 1.99
CA ARG A 160 24.75 14.52 1.57
C ARG A 160 24.35 14.71 0.12
N THR A 161 24.44 15.92 -0.42
CA THR A 161 24.01 16.26 -1.79
C THR A 161 25.15 16.15 -2.79
N SER A 162 26.40 16.43 -2.38
CA SER A 162 27.59 16.14 -3.16
C SER A 162 27.94 14.67 -2.96
N GLY A 163 27.48 13.82 -3.88
CA GLY A 163 27.82 12.38 -3.84
C GLY A 163 29.31 12.21 -3.61
N ARG A 164 29.67 11.32 -2.68
CA ARG A 164 31.04 10.96 -2.34
C ARG A 164 31.87 10.78 -3.62
N THR A 165 32.66 11.74 -3.96
CA THR A 165 33.80 11.55 -4.86
C THR A 165 34.78 10.70 -4.05
N TYR A 166 34.87 9.41 -4.33
CA TYR A 166 35.94 8.57 -3.81
C TYR A 166 37.20 8.95 -4.58
N GLU A 167 38.06 9.75 -3.98
CA GLU A 167 39.47 9.80 -4.38
C GLU A 167 40.13 8.51 -3.89
N TYR A 168 40.68 7.76 -4.84
CA TYR A 168 41.66 6.68 -4.65
C TYR A 168 43.05 7.28 -4.71
#